data_aad9f097997769c22bfbd4a83cc4d99b
#
_entry.id   aad9f097997769c22bfbd4a83cc4d99b
#
_cell.length_a   1.000
_cell.length_b   1.000
_cell.length_c   1.000
_cell.angle_alpha   90.00
_cell.angle_beta   90.00
_cell.angle_gamma   90.00
#
_symmetry.space_group_name_H-M   'P 1'
#
loop_
_entity.id
_entity.type
_entity.pdbx_description
1 polymer ?
#
loop_
_entity_poly.entity_id
_entity_poly.type
_entity_poly.pdbx_seq_one_letter_code
_entity_poly.pdbx_strand_id
1 'polypeptide(L)'
;MKKIVVFASGSGSNAERIATYFAEKGTAQVQAILCNNPQAGVLARAKRLAIPSIVFDRQAFYHSDIVLNILNSLQPDLIVLAGFLWKVPAYLTEAFPDKIINIHPSLLPKYGGKIGR
;
A
#
# COMPACT_ATOMS: atom_id res chain seq x y z
N MET A 1 7.09 6.43 -14.94
CA MET A 1 7.19 5.45 -13.83
C MET A 1 5.81 5.25 -13.22
N LYS A 2 5.42 4.02 -12.99
CA LYS A 2 4.12 3.74 -12.37
C LYS A 2 4.12 4.12 -10.91
N LYS A 3 2.96 4.58 -10.43
CA LYS A 3 2.79 5.05 -9.06
C LYS A 3 2.00 4.03 -8.26
N ILE A 4 2.59 3.57 -7.15
CA ILE A 4 1.98 2.55 -6.29
C ILE A 4 1.69 3.17 -4.93
N VAL A 5 0.50 2.88 -4.39
CA VAL A 5 0.16 3.16 -3.01
C VAL A 5 -0.05 1.82 -2.31
N VAL A 6 0.54 1.67 -1.13
CA VAL A 6 0.47 0.42 -0.37
C VAL A 6 -0.35 0.64 0.89
N PHE A 7 -1.30 -0.26 1.14
CA PHE A 7 -2.04 -0.31 2.41
C PHE A 7 -1.46 -1.42 3.27
N ALA A 8 -1.18 -1.14 4.53
CA ALA A 8 -0.58 -2.11 5.43
C ALA A 8 -1.11 -1.93 6.86
N SER A 9 -1.13 -3.01 7.64
CA SER A 9 -1.64 -2.98 9.01
C SER A 9 -0.58 -3.37 10.05
N GLY A 10 0.49 -4.02 9.67
CA GLY A 10 1.43 -4.66 10.60
C GLY A 10 2.87 -4.24 10.42
N SER A 11 3.76 -5.21 10.42
CA SER A 11 5.21 -4.94 10.41
C SER A 11 5.70 -4.24 9.15
N GLY A 12 5.01 -4.44 8.02
CA GLY A 12 5.40 -3.80 6.77
C GLY A 12 6.52 -4.49 6.03
N SER A 13 6.87 -5.72 6.40
CA SER A 13 7.93 -6.43 5.68
C SER A 13 7.58 -6.61 4.20
N ASN A 14 6.32 -6.88 3.90
CA ASN A 14 5.88 -7.02 2.51
C ASN A 14 5.87 -5.67 1.79
N ALA A 15 5.46 -4.62 2.49
CA ALA A 15 5.51 -3.27 1.92
C ALA A 15 6.94 -2.88 1.57
N GLU A 16 7.88 -3.19 2.45
CA GLU A 16 9.27 -2.89 2.19
C GLU A 16 9.80 -3.69 1.00
N ARG A 17 9.45 -4.97 0.89
CA ARG A 17 9.87 -5.78 -0.27
C ARG A 17 9.36 -5.19 -1.56
N ILE A 18 8.11 -4.76 -1.58
CA ILE A 18 7.51 -4.16 -2.78
C ILE A 18 8.27 -2.88 -3.13
N ALA A 19 8.51 -2.02 -2.14
CA ALA A 19 9.20 -0.75 -2.37
C ALA A 19 10.61 -0.96 -2.90
N THR A 20 11.38 -1.85 -2.28
CA THR A 20 12.76 -2.08 -2.71
C THR A 20 12.82 -2.78 -4.06
N TYR A 21 11.90 -3.71 -4.30
CA TYR A 21 11.87 -4.42 -5.58
C TYR A 21 11.68 -3.44 -6.75
N PHE A 22 10.68 -2.56 -6.64
CA PHE A 22 10.40 -1.65 -7.74
C PHE A 22 11.41 -0.51 -7.82
N ALA A 23 12.03 -0.13 -6.69
CA ALA A 23 13.11 0.85 -6.73
C ALA A 23 14.30 0.30 -7.52
N GLU A 24 14.61 -0.99 -7.35
CA GLU A 24 15.69 -1.63 -8.11
C GLU A 24 15.35 -1.76 -9.58
N LYS A 25 14.10 -2.09 -9.89
CA LYS A 25 13.68 -2.25 -11.29
C LYS A 25 13.55 -0.92 -12.01
N GLY A 26 13.28 0.15 -11.30
CA GLY A 26 13.08 1.46 -11.91
C GLY A 26 11.80 1.59 -12.71
N THR A 27 10.86 0.65 -12.58
CA THR A 27 9.62 0.65 -13.36
C THR A 27 8.44 1.24 -12.61
N ALA A 28 8.51 1.29 -11.28
CA ALA A 28 7.44 1.81 -10.45
C ALA A 28 8.03 2.36 -9.16
N GLN A 29 7.22 3.15 -8.47
CA GLN A 29 7.63 3.78 -7.23
C GLN A 29 6.48 3.72 -6.23
N VAL A 30 6.77 3.32 -4.99
CA VAL A 30 5.79 3.41 -3.91
C VAL A 30 5.76 4.86 -3.44
N GLN A 31 4.64 5.52 -3.72
CA GLN A 31 4.47 6.93 -3.38
C GLN A 31 4.14 7.17 -1.93
N ALA A 32 3.38 6.24 -1.35
CA ALA A 32 2.87 6.41 0.01
C ALA A 32 2.47 5.07 0.57
N ILE A 33 2.51 4.97 1.89
CA ILE A 33 1.99 3.83 2.63
C ILE A 33 0.85 4.33 3.51
N LEU A 34 -0.32 3.74 3.35
CA LEU A 34 -1.50 4.06 4.15
C LEU A 34 -1.68 2.95 5.18
N CYS A 35 -1.82 3.32 6.44
CA CYS A 35 -1.82 2.37 7.54
C CYS A 35 -2.99 2.63 8.47
N ASN A 36 -3.64 1.55 8.92
CA ASN A 36 -4.80 1.64 9.81
C ASN A 36 -4.44 1.44 11.28
N ASN A 37 -3.16 1.44 11.63
CA ASN A 37 -2.72 1.20 13.00
C ASN A 37 -1.55 2.13 13.33
N PRO A 38 -1.75 3.10 14.25
CA PRO A 38 -0.67 4.04 14.58
C PRO A 38 0.51 3.41 15.28
N GLN A 39 0.38 2.15 15.74
CA GLN A 39 1.47 1.42 16.38
C GLN A 39 2.18 0.44 15.46
N ALA A 40 1.83 0.44 14.16
CA ALA A 40 2.35 -0.56 13.24
C ALA A 40 3.83 -0.34 12.93
N GLY A 41 4.56 -1.44 12.83
CA GLY A 41 5.99 -1.40 12.49
C GLY A 41 6.26 -0.84 11.10
N VAL A 42 5.26 -0.90 10.19
CA VAL A 42 5.42 -0.38 8.84
C VAL A 42 5.76 1.12 8.85
N LEU A 43 5.32 1.85 9.86
CA LEU A 43 5.58 3.30 9.92
C LEU A 43 7.07 3.60 10.08
N ALA A 44 7.78 2.80 10.89
CA ALA A 44 9.23 2.95 11.02
C ALA A 44 9.94 2.58 9.72
N ARG A 45 9.46 1.56 9.02
CA ARG A 45 10.04 1.17 7.74
C ARG A 45 9.84 2.26 6.69
N ALA A 46 8.64 2.86 6.64
CA ALA A 46 8.36 3.94 5.72
C ALA A 46 9.31 5.12 5.95
N LYS A 47 9.51 5.47 7.22
CA LYS A 47 10.41 6.56 7.55
C LYS A 47 11.84 6.27 7.10
N ARG A 48 12.32 5.05 7.35
CA ARG A 48 13.67 4.65 6.94
C ARG A 48 13.84 4.66 5.43
N LEU A 49 12.79 4.27 4.72
CA LEU A 49 12.81 4.22 3.25
C LEU A 49 12.48 5.57 2.61
N ALA A 50 12.22 6.59 3.42
CA ALA A 50 11.83 7.92 2.95
C ALA A 50 10.53 7.90 2.13
N ILE A 51 9.60 7.04 2.51
CA ILE A 51 8.29 6.95 1.88
C ILE A 51 7.27 7.62 2.81
N PRO A 52 6.46 8.56 2.32
CA PRO A 52 5.40 9.16 3.14
C PRO A 52 4.44 8.11 3.66
N SER A 53 4.03 8.23 4.91
CA SER A 53 3.04 7.35 5.50
C SER A 53 1.89 8.16 6.06
N ILE A 54 0.69 7.60 5.98
CA ILE A 54 -0.53 8.26 6.44
C ILE A 54 -1.30 7.23 7.26
N VAL A 55 -1.66 7.60 8.50
CA VAL A 55 -2.44 6.74 9.37
C VAL A 55 -3.89 7.20 9.34
N PHE A 56 -4.82 6.26 9.23
CA PHE A 56 -6.25 6.55 9.22
C PHE A 56 -6.97 5.59 10.18
N ASP A 57 -8.11 6.04 10.69
CA ASP A 57 -8.93 5.21 11.57
C ASP A 57 -10.17 4.71 10.84
N ARG A 58 -11.04 3.97 11.54
CA ARG A 58 -12.23 3.41 10.94
C ARG A 58 -13.19 4.47 10.45
N GLN A 59 -13.33 5.56 11.19
CA GLN A 59 -14.21 6.63 10.78
C GLN A 59 -13.77 7.23 9.45
N ALA A 60 -12.48 7.49 9.33
CA ALA A 60 -11.93 8.04 8.08
C ALA A 60 -12.08 7.07 6.92
N PHE A 61 -11.92 5.77 7.18
CA PHE A 61 -11.92 4.76 6.11
C PHE A 61 -13.33 4.40 5.66
N TYR A 62 -14.25 4.19 6.60
CA TYR A 62 -15.57 3.65 6.27
C TYR A 62 -16.68 4.70 6.24
N HIS A 63 -16.47 5.86 6.86
CA HIS A 63 -17.55 6.83 7.06
C HIS A 63 -17.20 8.25 6.64
N SER A 64 -16.21 8.39 5.76
CA SER A 64 -15.82 9.71 5.25
C SER A 64 -15.14 9.55 3.90
N ASP A 65 -14.87 10.68 3.26
CA ASP A 65 -14.16 10.73 1.98
C ASP A 65 -12.66 10.97 2.14
N ILE A 66 -12.14 10.93 3.37
CA ILE A 66 -10.75 11.29 3.64
C ILE A 66 -9.79 10.42 2.85
N VAL A 67 -9.93 9.09 2.94
CA VAL A 67 -9.02 8.18 2.25
C VAL A 67 -9.18 8.29 0.74
N LEU A 68 -10.42 8.40 0.27
CA LEU A 68 -10.67 8.57 -1.17
C LEU A 68 -10.00 9.83 -1.68
N ASN A 69 -10.11 10.94 -0.95
CA ASN A 69 -9.50 12.20 -1.36
C ASN A 69 -7.98 12.12 -1.40
N ILE A 70 -7.38 11.42 -0.44
CA ILE A 70 -5.94 11.18 -0.44
C ILE A 70 -5.54 10.41 -1.70
N LEU A 71 -6.25 9.33 -2.00
CA LEU A 71 -5.93 8.54 -3.17
C LEU A 71 -6.14 9.31 -4.47
N ASN A 72 -7.20 10.11 -4.55
CA ASN A 72 -7.42 10.93 -5.74
C ASN A 72 -6.31 11.95 -5.94
N SER A 73 -5.76 12.50 -4.87
CA SER A 73 -4.66 13.45 -4.99
C SER A 73 -3.36 12.76 -5.42
N LEU A 74 -3.17 11.51 -5.02
CA LEU A 74 -1.98 10.76 -5.38
C LEU A 74 -2.05 10.16 -6.79
N GLN A 75 -3.26 9.89 -7.28
CA GLN A 75 -3.51 9.30 -8.59
C GLN A 75 -2.68 8.04 -8.84
N PRO A 76 -2.83 7.02 -7.98
CA PRO A 76 -2.02 5.81 -8.13
C PRO A 76 -2.41 5.03 -9.37
N ASP A 77 -1.42 4.40 -9.99
CA ASP A 77 -1.67 3.43 -11.05
C ASP A 77 -2.06 2.07 -10.48
N LEU A 78 -1.62 1.80 -9.24
CA LEU A 78 -1.86 0.53 -8.58
C LEU A 78 -1.95 0.75 -7.08
N ILE A 79 -2.91 0.08 -6.45
CA ILE A 79 -3.07 0.06 -5.00
C ILE A 79 -2.81 -1.38 -4.56
N VAL A 80 -1.84 -1.56 -3.65
CA VAL A 80 -1.46 -2.89 -3.18
C VAL A 80 -1.83 -3.04 -1.72
N LEU A 81 -2.59 -4.08 -1.41
CA LEU A 81 -2.91 -4.44 -0.04
C LEU A 81 -1.86 -5.44 0.44
N ALA A 82 -0.93 -4.98 1.24
CA ALA A 82 0.22 -5.77 1.70
C ALA A 82 0.09 -6.05 3.19
N GLY A 83 -0.63 -7.11 3.53
CA GLY A 83 -0.93 -7.42 4.92
C GLY A 83 -1.92 -6.46 5.55
N PHE A 84 -2.84 -5.95 4.75
CA PHE A 84 -3.88 -5.05 5.23
C PHE A 84 -5.05 -5.88 5.75
N LEU A 85 -5.45 -5.62 7.00
CA LEU A 85 -6.39 -6.51 7.70
C LEU A 85 -7.85 -6.11 7.57
N TRP A 86 -8.14 -4.87 7.18
CA TRP A 86 -9.52 -4.42 7.06
C TRP A 86 -10.07 -4.70 5.66
N LYS A 87 -11.39 -4.94 5.61
CA LYS A 87 -12.05 -5.12 4.33
C LYS A 87 -12.14 -3.78 3.60
N VAL A 88 -11.77 -3.78 2.32
CA VAL A 88 -11.83 -2.58 1.50
C VAL A 88 -13.29 -2.29 1.15
N PRO A 89 -13.77 -1.08 1.43
CA PRO A 89 -15.16 -0.74 1.13
C PRO A 89 -15.39 -0.57 -0.37
N ALA A 90 -16.66 -0.75 -0.76
CA ALA A 90 -17.04 -0.71 -2.17
C ALA A 90 -16.69 0.60 -2.85
N TYR A 91 -16.74 1.72 -2.13
CA TYR A 91 -16.45 3.01 -2.76
C TYR A 91 -15.03 3.07 -3.31
N LEU A 92 -14.08 2.34 -2.69
CA LEU A 92 -12.70 2.31 -3.20
C LEU A 92 -12.58 1.41 -4.42
N THR A 93 -13.19 0.23 -4.39
CA THR A 93 -13.12 -0.66 -5.55
C THR A 93 -13.82 -0.05 -6.76
N GLU A 94 -14.86 0.73 -6.53
CA GLU A 94 -15.56 1.43 -7.61
C GLU A 94 -14.76 2.61 -8.16
N ALA A 95 -14.05 3.32 -7.28
CA ALA A 95 -13.25 4.46 -7.70
C ALA A 95 -11.97 4.05 -8.42
N PHE A 96 -11.44 2.87 -8.11
CA PHE A 96 -10.18 2.39 -8.70
C PHE A 96 -10.39 0.99 -9.27
N PRO A 97 -11.23 0.87 -10.31
CA PRO A 97 -11.52 -0.45 -10.90
C PRO A 97 -10.26 -1.08 -11.47
N ASP A 98 -10.07 -2.36 -11.18
CA ASP A 98 -8.94 -3.16 -11.67
C ASP A 98 -7.57 -2.64 -11.23
N LYS A 99 -7.52 -1.76 -10.22
CA LYS A 99 -6.26 -1.19 -9.75
C LYS A 99 -5.87 -1.64 -8.35
N ILE A 100 -6.73 -2.40 -7.66
CA ILE A 100 -6.45 -2.84 -6.29
C ILE A 100 -6.12 -4.32 -6.31
N ILE A 101 -4.94 -4.68 -5.82
CA ILE A 101 -4.54 -6.07 -5.70
C ILE A 101 -4.16 -6.39 -4.27
N ASN A 102 -4.45 -7.63 -3.87
CA ASN A 102 -4.10 -8.14 -2.56
C ASN A 102 -2.91 -9.07 -2.71
N ILE A 103 -1.79 -8.73 -2.08
CA ILE A 103 -0.57 -9.52 -2.18
C ILE A 103 -0.51 -10.48 -1.01
N HIS A 104 -0.53 -11.76 -1.33
CA HIS A 104 -0.32 -12.79 -0.33
C HIS A 104 1.18 -12.94 -0.08
N PRO A 105 1.63 -13.07 1.18
CA PRO A 105 3.08 -13.11 1.46
C PRO A 105 3.82 -14.21 0.71
N SER A 106 3.17 -15.35 0.46
CA SER A 106 3.81 -16.46 -0.25
C SER A 106 4.07 -16.16 -1.71
N LEU A 107 3.46 -15.12 -2.27
CA LEU A 107 3.62 -14.75 -3.68
C LEU A 107 4.67 -13.68 -3.90
N LEU A 108 5.23 -13.11 -2.83
CA LEU A 108 6.24 -12.08 -2.95
C LEU A 108 7.60 -12.69 -3.25
N PRO A 109 8.47 -11.96 -3.93
CA PRO A 109 9.79 -12.46 -4.24
C PRO A 109 10.62 -12.68 -2.99
N LYS A 110 11.34 -13.77 -2.98
CA LYS A 110 12.36 -14.05 -1.98
C LYS A 110 13.65 -14.24 -2.73
N TYR A 111 14.71 -13.64 -2.22
CA TYR A 111 16.02 -13.79 -2.87
C TYR A 111 15.98 -13.39 -4.35
N GLY A 112 15.24 -12.34 -4.66
CA GLY A 112 15.10 -11.91 -6.05
C GLY A 112 14.11 -12.71 -6.87
N GLY A 113 13.23 -13.46 -6.21
CA GLY A 113 12.21 -14.25 -6.90
C GLY A 113 11.11 -13.43 -7.51
N LYS A 114 9.99 -14.06 -7.78
CA LYS A 114 8.89 -13.48 -8.54
C LYS A 114 7.77 -12.97 -7.65
N ILE A 115 7.03 -12.00 -8.16
CA ILE A 115 5.81 -11.51 -7.55
C ILE A 115 4.62 -12.05 -8.32
N GLY A 116 3.57 -12.43 -7.62
CA GLY A 116 2.28 -12.72 -8.22
C GLY A 116 2.25 -13.95 -9.10
N ARG A 117 2.76 -14.99 -8.63
CA ARG A 117 2.79 -16.24 -9.37
C ARG A 117 1.44 -16.84 -9.64
#